data_540e586dd011a902b0ff3f5c9a26dfe5
#
_entry.id   540e586dd011a902b0ff3f5c9a26dfe5
#
_cell.length_a   1.000
_cell.length_b   1.000
_cell.length_c   1.000
_cell.angle_alpha   90.00
_cell.angle_beta   90.00
_cell.angle_gamma   90.00
#
_symmetry.space_group_name_H-M   'P 1'
#
loop_
_entity.id
_entity.type
_entity.pdbx_description
1 polymer ?
#
loop_
_entity_poly.entity_id
_entity_poly.type
_entity_poly.pdbx_seq_one_letter_code
_entity_poly.pdbx_strand_id
1 'polypeptide(L)'
;FSAKDMELWQSWCDESFFRHWREVLPANGFIQKLGEKLYYSPVEQGALAGLRVLRNGILLGELKKDRFEPGQAFAMTLKKGDCQREAELSEEEAARYLKGETLRGDYEDGWTLVLFGGYPLGWAKAVKGQLKNKYLKGWMLS
;
A
#
# COMPACT_ATOMS: atom_id res chain seq x y z
N PHE A 1 17.84 -3.01 8.44
CA PHE A 1 16.46 -3.40 8.75
C PHE A 1 16.38 -3.95 10.15
N SER A 2 15.94 -3.15 11.09
CA SER A 2 15.94 -3.50 12.50
C SER A 2 14.74 -4.35 12.90
N ALA A 3 14.78 -4.91 14.12
CA ALA A 3 13.64 -5.65 14.67
C ALA A 3 12.43 -4.74 14.81
N LYS A 4 12.64 -3.47 15.17
CA LYS A 4 11.56 -2.49 15.28
C LYS A 4 10.94 -2.20 13.90
N ASP A 5 11.77 -2.10 12.88
CA ASP A 5 11.28 -1.87 11.50
C ASP A 5 10.39 -3.03 11.06
N MET A 6 10.81 -4.25 11.33
CA MET A 6 10.04 -5.43 10.98
C MET A 6 8.72 -5.46 11.75
N GLU A 7 8.75 -5.08 13.02
CA GLU A 7 7.54 -5.03 13.84
C GLU A 7 6.52 -4.03 13.28
N LEU A 8 6.97 -2.83 12.88
CA LEU A 8 6.09 -1.82 12.29
C LEU A 8 5.46 -2.33 10.99
N TRP A 9 6.26 -2.93 10.15
CA TRP A 9 5.79 -3.50 8.89
C TRP A 9 4.78 -4.63 9.13
N GLN A 10 5.12 -5.58 10.00
CA GLN A 10 4.23 -6.72 10.27
C GLN A 10 2.93 -6.30 10.93
N SER A 11 3.01 -5.35 11.87
CA SER A 11 1.79 -4.84 12.54
C SER A 11 0.86 -4.18 11.53
N TRP A 12 1.43 -3.39 10.64
CA TRP A 12 0.62 -2.74 9.62
C TRP A 12 -0.05 -3.78 8.71
N CYS A 13 0.69 -4.79 8.30
CA CYS A 13 0.16 -5.84 7.45
C CYS A 13 -0.93 -6.66 8.14
N ASP A 14 -0.72 -7.00 9.41
CA ASP A 14 -1.68 -7.77 10.18
C ASP A 14 -3.00 -7.03 10.34
N GLU A 15 -2.96 -5.72 10.49
CA GLU A 15 -4.15 -4.88 10.61
C GLU A 15 -4.85 -4.66 9.27
N SER A 16 -4.11 -4.74 8.18
CA SER A 16 -4.59 -4.34 6.86
C SER A 16 -5.04 -5.50 5.97
N PHE A 17 -4.43 -6.68 6.12
CA PHE A 17 -4.70 -7.82 5.27
C PHE A 17 -5.42 -8.94 6.02
N PHE A 18 -6.15 -9.78 5.27
CA PHE A 18 -6.75 -10.99 5.82
C PHE A 18 -5.73 -12.13 5.96
N ARG A 19 -4.65 -12.07 5.17
CA ARG A 19 -3.62 -13.10 5.13
C ARG A 19 -2.28 -12.52 5.51
N HIS A 20 -1.34 -13.38 5.82
CA HIS A 20 0.04 -12.95 6.06
C HIS A 20 0.58 -12.26 4.79
N TRP A 21 1.41 -11.21 4.97
CA TRP A 21 1.90 -10.43 3.83
C TRP A 21 2.68 -11.27 2.82
N ARG A 22 3.31 -12.35 3.25
CA ARG A 22 4.01 -13.26 2.35
C ARG A 22 3.06 -13.95 1.36
N GLU A 23 1.80 -14.07 1.71
CA GLU A 23 0.78 -14.64 0.83
C GLU A 23 0.14 -13.59 -0.06
N VAL A 24 0.27 -12.31 0.30
CA VAL A 24 -0.28 -11.19 -0.48
C VAL A 24 0.69 -10.74 -1.55
N LEU A 25 1.99 -10.65 -1.20
CA LEU A 25 3.02 -10.25 -2.14
C LEU A 25 3.45 -11.43 -3.02
N PRO A 26 4.03 -11.14 -4.21
CA PRO A 26 4.51 -12.21 -5.08
C PRO A 26 5.49 -13.13 -4.36
N ALA A 27 5.47 -14.41 -4.72
CA ALA A 27 6.35 -15.40 -4.09
C ALA A 27 7.83 -15.13 -4.40
N ASN A 28 8.69 -15.69 -3.54
CA ASN A 28 10.14 -15.68 -3.74
C ASN A 28 10.75 -14.27 -3.79
N GLY A 29 10.35 -13.45 -2.87
CA GLY A 29 10.92 -12.12 -2.75
C GLY A 29 11.37 -11.83 -1.32
N PHE A 30 11.96 -10.67 -1.15
CA PHE A 30 12.44 -10.22 0.15
C PHE A 30 12.27 -8.72 0.30
N ILE A 31 12.28 -8.28 1.54
CA ILE A 31 12.10 -6.86 1.87
C ILE A 31 13.47 -6.23 2.06
N GLN A 32 13.67 -5.06 1.45
CA GLN A 32 14.86 -4.25 1.61
C GLN A 32 14.48 -2.87 2.10
N LYS A 33 15.33 -2.31 2.95
CA LYS A 33 15.16 -0.94 3.45
C LYS A 33 16.28 -0.09 2.89
N LEU A 34 15.91 1.03 2.27
CA LEU A 34 16.85 2.05 1.80
C LEU A 34 16.40 3.39 2.36
N GLY A 35 17.20 3.95 3.28
CA GLY A 35 16.77 5.12 4.02
C GLY A 35 15.52 4.79 4.82
N GLU A 36 14.44 5.51 4.60
CA GLU A 36 13.16 5.28 5.26
C GLU A 36 12.21 4.45 4.41
N LYS A 37 12.61 4.05 3.20
CA LYS A 37 11.72 3.37 2.27
C LYS A 37 11.91 1.87 2.33
N LEU A 38 10.78 1.15 2.25
CA LEU A 38 10.77 -0.30 2.16
C LEU A 38 10.41 -0.72 0.73
N TYR A 39 11.18 -1.66 0.21
CA TYR A 39 10.96 -2.24 -1.10
C TYR A 39 10.78 -3.74 -0.97
N TYR A 40 9.95 -4.31 -1.83
CA TYR A 40 9.86 -5.74 -2.00
C TYR A 40 10.47 -6.09 -3.34
N SER A 41 11.50 -6.93 -3.33
CA SER A 41 12.22 -7.31 -4.53
C SER A 41 12.12 -8.80 -4.75
N PRO A 42 11.73 -9.24 -5.96
CA PRO A 42 11.70 -10.67 -6.24
C PRO A 42 13.11 -11.22 -6.33
N VAL A 43 13.27 -12.47 -5.94
CA VAL A 43 14.53 -13.18 -6.14
C VAL A 43 14.46 -13.83 -7.52
N GLU A 44 15.29 -13.34 -8.44
CA GLU A 44 15.37 -13.91 -9.77
C GLU A 44 16.46 -14.95 -9.85
N GLN A 45 16.24 -15.97 -10.66
CA GLN A 45 17.27 -16.97 -10.92
C GLN A 45 18.47 -16.27 -11.56
N GLY A 46 19.64 -16.45 -10.97
CA GLY A 46 20.85 -15.77 -11.46
C GLY A 46 21.09 -14.41 -10.81
N ALA A 47 20.23 -13.96 -9.93
CA ALA A 47 20.40 -12.70 -9.23
C ALA A 47 21.33 -12.82 -8.04
N LEU A 48 22.22 -13.79 -8.04
CA LEU A 48 23.15 -14.06 -6.94
C LEU A 48 24.10 -12.90 -6.66
N ALA A 49 24.32 -12.07 -7.65
CA ALA A 49 25.15 -10.89 -7.45
C ALA A 49 24.48 -9.85 -6.55
N GLY A 50 23.17 -9.93 -6.38
CA GLY A 50 22.41 -9.05 -5.51
C GLY A 50 22.42 -7.58 -5.90
N LEU A 51 22.97 -7.25 -7.04
CA LEU A 51 23.25 -5.87 -7.38
C LEU A 51 22.12 -5.13 -8.07
N ARG A 52 21.09 -5.84 -8.49
CA ARG A 52 20.06 -5.22 -9.32
C ARG A 52 18.65 -5.49 -8.86
N VAL A 53 18.51 -6.04 -7.67
CA VAL A 53 17.18 -6.39 -7.17
C VAL A 53 16.24 -5.19 -7.11
N LEU A 54 16.77 -4.01 -6.79
CA LEU A 54 15.93 -2.82 -6.68
C LEU A 54 15.34 -2.33 -8.00
N ARG A 55 15.90 -2.75 -9.12
CA ARG A 55 15.35 -2.36 -10.43
C ARG A 55 13.93 -2.83 -10.63
N ASN A 56 13.63 -4.02 -10.10
CA ASN A 56 12.31 -4.62 -10.23
C ASN A 56 11.57 -4.64 -8.91
N GLY A 57 12.05 -3.85 -7.96
CA GLY A 57 11.44 -3.79 -6.64
C GLY A 57 10.16 -2.97 -6.64
N ILE A 58 9.26 -3.36 -5.77
CA ILE A 58 8.03 -2.63 -5.53
C ILE A 58 8.25 -1.75 -4.31
N LEU A 59 8.03 -0.46 -4.45
CA LEU A 59 8.07 0.44 -3.30
C LEU A 59 6.83 0.17 -2.46
N LEU A 60 7.03 -0.43 -1.29
CA LEU A 60 5.93 -0.75 -0.38
C LEU A 60 5.44 0.48 0.37
N GLY A 61 6.34 1.36 0.74
CA GLY A 61 6.01 2.56 1.49
C GLY A 61 7.19 3.06 2.29
N GLU A 62 6.89 3.86 3.32
CA GLU A 62 7.92 4.48 4.15
C GLU A 62 7.74 4.12 5.61
N LEU A 63 8.88 3.89 6.28
CA LEU A 63 8.90 3.73 7.73
C LEU A 63 9.11 5.11 8.35
N LYS A 64 8.14 5.52 9.13
CA LYS A 64 8.27 6.71 9.96
C LYS A 64 8.77 6.27 11.33
N LYS A 65 8.95 7.22 12.23
CA LYS A 65 9.49 6.93 13.56
C LYS A 65 8.71 5.84 14.31
N ASP A 66 7.39 5.87 14.19
CA ASP A 66 6.49 5.01 14.97
C ASP A 66 5.43 4.32 14.13
N ARG A 67 5.54 4.35 12.79
CA ARG A 67 4.51 3.77 11.93
C ARG A 67 5.05 3.48 10.54
N PHE A 68 4.33 2.63 9.82
CA PHE A 68 4.55 2.41 8.40
C PHE A 68 3.43 3.11 7.63
N GLU A 69 3.80 3.79 6.56
CA GLU A 69 2.84 4.42 5.63
C GLU A 69 2.96 3.75 4.26
N PRO A 70 1.87 3.15 3.76
CA PRO A 70 1.92 2.45 2.47
C PRO A 70 2.02 3.43 1.30
N GLY A 71 2.69 3.00 0.23
CA GLY A 71 2.89 3.80 -0.95
C GLY A 71 1.94 3.43 -2.08
N GLN A 72 1.86 4.31 -3.07
CA GLN A 72 0.97 4.16 -4.22
C GLN A 72 1.26 2.87 -5.01
N ALA A 73 2.54 2.58 -5.27
CA ALA A 73 2.91 1.40 -6.03
C ALA A 73 2.45 0.11 -5.36
N PHE A 74 2.48 0.07 -4.02
CA PHE A 74 2.01 -1.09 -3.27
C PHE A 74 0.51 -1.33 -3.52
N ALA A 75 -0.29 -0.25 -3.48
CA ALA A 75 -1.73 -0.36 -3.74
C ALA A 75 -2.00 -0.99 -5.10
N MET A 76 -1.21 -0.60 -6.10
CA MET A 76 -1.42 -1.05 -7.48
C MET A 76 -1.11 -2.54 -7.69
N THR A 77 -0.42 -3.17 -6.75
CA THR A 77 -0.13 -4.62 -6.82
C THR A 77 -1.20 -5.47 -6.15
N LEU A 78 -2.13 -4.84 -5.44
CA LEU A 78 -3.16 -5.54 -4.68
C LEU A 78 -4.41 -5.73 -5.53
N LYS A 79 -5.32 -6.55 -5.03
CA LYS A 79 -6.61 -6.79 -5.68
C LYS A 79 -7.71 -6.76 -4.64
N LYS A 80 -8.92 -6.58 -5.15
CA LYS A 80 -10.12 -6.64 -4.32
C LYS A 80 -10.12 -7.95 -3.52
N GLY A 81 -10.37 -7.83 -2.24
CA GLY A 81 -10.39 -8.97 -1.32
C GLY A 81 -9.11 -9.14 -0.50
N ASP A 82 -8.00 -8.47 -0.88
CA ASP A 82 -6.75 -8.58 -0.13
C ASP A 82 -6.81 -7.83 1.20
N CYS A 83 -7.45 -6.68 1.21
CA CYS A 83 -7.45 -5.80 2.38
C CYS A 83 -8.72 -5.96 3.22
N GLN A 84 -8.56 -5.82 4.54
CA GLN A 84 -9.68 -5.88 5.46
C GLN A 84 -10.60 -4.68 5.31
N ARG A 85 -10.06 -3.52 4.90
CA ARG A 85 -10.84 -2.32 4.64
C ARG A 85 -10.68 -1.93 3.20
N GLU A 86 -11.79 -1.93 2.48
CA GLU A 86 -11.83 -1.58 1.08
C GLU A 86 -13.00 -0.63 0.83
N ALA A 87 -12.80 0.34 -0.05
CA ALA A 87 -13.85 1.26 -0.44
C ALA A 87 -14.02 1.21 -1.95
N GLU A 88 -15.10 0.57 -2.37
CA GLU A 88 -15.47 0.53 -3.79
C GLU A 88 -16.22 1.82 -4.11
N LEU A 89 -15.64 2.67 -4.93
CA LEU A 89 -16.19 3.99 -5.22
C LEU A 89 -17.10 3.98 -6.45
N SER A 90 -18.08 4.89 -6.45
CA SER A 90 -18.84 5.19 -7.65
C SER A 90 -17.96 5.97 -8.62
N GLU A 91 -18.42 6.12 -9.85
CA GLU A 91 -17.67 6.89 -10.85
C GLU A 91 -17.42 8.32 -10.39
N GLU A 92 -18.45 8.96 -9.81
CA GLU A 92 -18.31 10.32 -9.29
C GLU A 92 -17.31 10.39 -8.14
N GLU A 93 -17.41 9.47 -7.20
CA GLU A 93 -16.47 9.42 -6.06
C GLU A 93 -15.06 9.15 -6.53
N ALA A 94 -14.88 8.26 -7.50
CA ALA A 94 -13.56 7.95 -8.05
C ALA A 94 -12.94 9.20 -8.68
N ALA A 95 -13.73 9.95 -9.44
CA ALA A 95 -13.23 11.19 -10.05
C ALA A 95 -12.76 12.18 -8.98
N ARG A 96 -13.53 12.31 -7.90
CA ARG A 96 -13.15 13.19 -6.78
C ARG A 96 -11.89 12.69 -6.08
N TYR A 97 -11.80 11.39 -5.86
CA TYR A 97 -10.62 10.79 -5.23
C TYR A 97 -9.35 11.07 -6.06
N LEU A 98 -9.44 10.90 -7.38
CA LEU A 98 -8.29 11.11 -8.26
C LEU A 98 -7.84 12.57 -8.30
N LYS A 99 -8.71 13.50 -7.91
CA LYS A 99 -8.37 14.91 -7.77
C LYS A 99 -7.79 15.25 -6.40
N GLY A 100 -7.69 14.27 -5.51
CA GLY A 100 -7.13 14.47 -4.20
C GLY A 100 -8.14 14.83 -3.11
N GLU A 101 -9.43 14.73 -3.38
CA GLU A 101 -10.45 15.11 -2.40
C GLU A 101 -10.62 14.07 -1.32
N THR A 102 -10.99 14.52 -0.14
CA THR A 102 -11.40 13.67 0.97
C THR A 102 -12.86 13.31 0.79
N LEU A 103 -13.17 12.03 0.87
CA LEU A 103 -14.55 11.56 0.77
C LEU A 103 -15.11 11.27 2.17
N ARG A 104 -16.43 11.31 2.29
CA ARG A 104 -17.12 11.01 3.55
C ARG A 104 -18.06 9.83 3.34
N GLY A 105 -18.20 9.02 4.39
CA GLY A 105 -19.10 7.88 4.34
C GLY A 105 -18.98 7.03 5.59
N ASP A 106 -19.59 5.86 5.53
CA ASP A 106 -19.60 4.93 6.64
C ASP A 106 -18.39 4.01 6.52
N TYR A 107 -17.21 4.55 6.83
CA TYR A 107 -15.96 3.82 6.72
C TYR A 107 -15.38 3.48 8.09
N GLU A 108 -14.91 2.25 8.24
CA GLU A 108 -14.21 1.82 9.44
C GLU A 108 -12.83 2.46 9.49
N ASP A 109 -12.41 2.92 10.67
CA ASP A 109 -11.10 3.56 10.86
C ASP A 109 -9.97 2.63 10.42
N GLY A 110 -9.00 3.18 9.72
CA GLY A 110 -7.80 2.48 9.33
C GLY A 110 -7.43 2.70 7.87
N TRP A 111 -6.32 2.11 7.48
CA TRP A 111 -5.87 2.15 6.09
C TRP A 111 -6.83 1.37 5.21
N THR A 112 -7.27 2.00 4.14
CA THR A 112 -8.31 1.48 3.26
C THR A 112 -7.81 1.45 1.83
N LEU A 113 -7.98 0.32 1.15
CA LEU A 113 -7.68 0.21 -0.27
C LEU A 113 -8.87 0.78 -1.03
N VAL A 114 -8.62 1.80 -1.84
CA VAL A 114 -9.66 2.47 -2.63
C VAL A 114 -9.73 1.79 -3.99
N LEU A 115 -10.94 1.40 -4.39
CA LEU A 115 -11.18 0.63 -5.61
C LEU A 115 -12.22 1.32 -6.48
N PHE A 116 -12.11 1.08 -7.78
CA PHE A 116 -13.16 1.43 -8.73
C PHE A 116 -13.28 0.31 -9.76
N GLY A 117 -14.49 -0.19 -9.94
CA GLY A 117 -14.71 -1.31 -10.83
C GLY A 117 -13.94 -2.56 -10.43
N GLY A 118 -13.64 -2.70 -9.15
CA GLY A 118 -12.87 -3.82 -8.62
C GLY A 118 -11.36 -3.65 -8.75
N TYR A 119 -10.88 -2.54 -9.31
CA TYR A 119 -9.45 -2.29 -9.49
C TYR A 119 -8.92 -1.26 -8.50
N PRO A 120 -7.71 -1.45 -7.96
CA PRO A 120 -7.16 -0.52 -6.98
C PRO A 120 -6.82 0.82 -7.63
N LEU A 121 -7.15 1.89 -6.91
CA LEU A 121 -6.78 3.25 -7.29
C LEU A 121 -5.67 3.78 -6.40
N GLY A 122 -5.65 3.39 -5.14
CA GLY A 122 -4.67 3.88 -4.19
C GLY A 122 -5.14 3.67 -2.77
N TRP A 123 -4.52 4.41 -1.85
CA TRP A 123 -4.82 4.33 -0.43
C TRP A 123 -5.62 5.52 0.05
N ALA A 124 -6.36 5.32 1.12
CA ALA A 124 -6.91 6.38 1.94
C ALA A 124 -6.83 5.92 3.38
N LYS A 125 -6.72 6.86 4.30
CA LYS A 125 -6.79 6.53 5.73
C LYS A 125 -8.14 6.99 6.25
N ALA A 126 -8.98 6.05 6.63
CA ALA A 126 -10.29 6.35 7.15
C ALA A 126 -10.18 6.75 8.62
N VAL A 127 -10.75 7.89 8.95
CA VAL A 127 -10.80 8.40 10.32
C VAL A 127 -12.17 9.04 10.53
N LYS A 128 -12.96 8.46 11.41
CA LYS A 128 -14.29 8.99 11.77
C LYS A 128 -15.17 9.29 10.56
N GLY A 129 -15.24 8.34 9.65
CA GLY A 129 -16.07 8.46 8.45
C GLY A 129 -15.49 9.31 7.34
N GLN A 130 -14.24 9.75 7.48
CA GLN A 130 -13.56 10.49 6.41
C GLN A 130 -12.48 9.62 5.80
N LEU A 131 -12.52 9.48 4.49
CA LEU A 131 -11.43 8.85 3.74
C LEU A 131 -10.40 9.92 3.41
N LYS A 132 -9.36 10.02 4.23
CA LYS A 132 -8.29 10.97 4.00
C LYS A 132 -7.46 10.49 2.83
N ASN A 133 -7.44 11.29 1.77
CA ASN A 133 -6.83 10.92 0.50
C ASN A 133 -5.32 10.75 0.61
N LYS A 134 -4.83 9.59 0.13
CA LYS A 134 -3.39 9.29 0.09
C LYS A 134 -2.94 8.96 -1.33
N TYR A 135 -3.75 9.36 -2.32
CA TYR A 135 -3.38 9.18 -3.71
C TYR A 135 -2.12 9.99 -4.03
N LEU A 136 -1.26 9.42 -4.86
CA LEU A 136 0.02 10.06 -5.19
C LEU A 136 -0.21 11.41 -5.86
N LYS A 137 0.33 12.46 -5.24
CA LYS A 137 0.09 13.85 -5.69
C LYS A 137 0.47 14.08 -7.14
N GLY A 138 1.56 13.49 -7.61
CA GLY A 138 1.99 13.64 -8.99
C GLY A 138 1.04 13.03 -10.01
N TRP A 139 0.12 12.19 -9.58
CA TRP A 139 -0.85 11.53 -10.44
C TRP A 139 -2.25 12.16 -10.36
N MET A 140 -2.45 13.12 -9.48
CA MET A 140 -3.76 13.74 -9.29
C MET A 140 -4.21 14.49 -10.54
N LEU A 141 -5.52 14.38 -10.82
CA LEU A 141 -6.15 15.09 -11.92
C LEU A 141 -6.32 16.57 -11.58
N SER A 142 -6.21 17.41 -12.56
CA SER A 142 -6.38 18.87 -12.38
C SER A 142 -7.84 19.24 -12.34
#